data_c82fbad92c6cda3dd198ac2f30a37c81
#
_entry.id   c82fbad92c6cda3dd198ac2f30a37c81
#
_cell.length_a   1.000
_cell.length_b   1.000
_cell.length_c   1.000
_cell.angle_alpha   90.00
_cell.angle_beta   90.00
_cell.angle_gamma   90.00
#
_symmetry.space_group_name_H-M   'P 1'
#
loop_
_entity.id
_entity.type
_entity.pdbx_description
1 polymer ?
#
loop_
_entity_poly.entity_id
_entity_poly.type
_entity_poly.pdbx_seq_one_letter_code
_entity_poly.pdbx_strand_id
1 'polypeptide(L)'
;MAGVLVCAGVELLEWLRIDDPIGAVPVHGMCGIWGTLSLGLFACGTYGATGPTGPDNSAPLAGLFYHVGWTLLKAQCIGSFIVTTCTFAVGLALMYVVHLTGTLRVSAEGELYGLDLHEHGISAYPEYVISSLAAPHGAPKDLTVQPMSEATVESISAMSYAKE
;
A
#
# COMPACT_ATOMS: atom_id res chain seq x y z
N MET A 1 -15.49 -11.30 -5.41
CA MET A 1 -14.23 -11.98 -4.98
C MET A 1 -13.15 -10.97 -4.61
N ALA A 2 -12.78 -9.99 -5.46
CA ALA A 2 -11.71 -9.02 -5.14
C ALA A 2 -11.91 -8.30 -3.80
N GLY A 3 -13.13 -7.80 -3.51
CA GLY A 3 -13.42 -7.15 -2.23
C GLY A 3 -13.20 -8.05 -1.00
N VAL A 4 -13.53 -9.34 -1.11
CA VAL A 4 -13.26 -10.31 -0.04
C VAL A 4 -11.76 -10.50 0.16
N LEU A 5 -11.00 -10.57 -0.95
CA LEU A 5 -9.53 -10.68 -0.90
C LEU A 5 -8.88 -9.45 -0.27
N VAL A 6 -9.39 -8.25 -0.55
CA VAL A 6 -8.88 -7.01 0.06
C VAL A 6 -9.10 -7.04 1.57
N CYS A 7 -10.32 -7.29 2.03
CA CYS A 7 -10.63 -7.33 3.46
C CYS A 7 -9.77 -8.39 4.18
N ALA A 8 -9.75 -9.62 3.66
CA ALA A 8 -8.94 -10.70 4.25
C ALA A 8 -7.44 -10.39 4.20
N GLY A 9 -6.98 -9.73 3.14
CA GLY A 9 -5.57 -9.34 2.99
C GLY A 9 -5.15 -8.27 3.98
N VAL A 10 -5.98 -7.26 4.22
CA VAL A 10 -5.72 -6.22 5.24
C VAL A 10 -5.61 -6.86 6.61
N GLU A 11 -6.62 -7.65 7.01
CA GLU A 11 -6.60 -8.36 8.30
C GLU A 11 -5.37 -9.28 8.46
N LEU A 12 -4.97 -9.97 7.37
CA LEU A 12 -3.79 -10.83 7.38
C LEU A 12 -2.50 -10.03 7.63
N LEU A 13 -2.33 -8.88 6.96
CA LEU A 13 -1.14 -8.05 7.13
C LEU A 13 -1.07 -7.44 8.53
N GLU A 14 -2.21 -6.99 9.07
CA GLU A 14 -2.30 -6.51 10.45
C GLU A 14 -1.93 -7.63 11.45
N TRP A 15 -2.44 -8.83 11.24
CA TRP A 15 -2.09 -9.99 12.07
C TRP A 15 -0.59 -10.33 11.99
N LEU A 16 0.00 -10.24 10.80
CA LEU A 16 1.44 -10.44 10.57
C LEU A 16 2.29 -9.26 11.05
N ARG A 17 1.67 -8.15 11.47
CA ARG A 17 2.33 -6.89 11.87
C ARG A 17 3.18 -6.31 10.74
N ILE A 18 2.71 -6.43 9.52
CA ILE A 18 3.30 -5.80 8.34
C ILE A 18 2.63 -4.45 8.14
N ASP A 19 3.44 -3.40 8.14
CA ASP A 19 2.99 -2.03 7.98
C ASP A 19 2.60 -1.76 6.51
N ASP A 20 1.30 -1.66 6.27
CA ASP A 20 0.71 -1.29 4.97
C ASP A 20 -0.49 -0.37 5.19
N PRO A 21 -0.25 0.91 5.52
CA PRO A 21 -1.29 1.84 5.99
C PRO A 21 -2.39 2.12 4.97
N ILE A 22 -2.12 1.92 3.69
CA ILE A 22 -3.09 2.13 2.60
C ILE A 22 -3.62 0.85 1.99
N GLY A 23 -3.21 -0.31 2.48
CA GLY A 23 -3.62 -1.60 1.95
C GLY A 23 -3.09 -1.87 0.52
N ALA A 24 -1.91 -1.35 0.18
CA ALA A 24 -1.35 -1.46 -1.16
C ALA A 24 -1.13 -2.93 -1.58
N VAL A 25 -0.63 -3.75 -0.70
CA VAL A 25 -0.39 -5.18 -0.97
C VAL A 25 -1.70 -5.93 -1.23
N PRO A 26 -2.75 -5.84 -0.40
CA PRO A 26 -4.04 -6.46 -0.68
C PRO A 26 -4.70 -5.95 -1.96
N VAL A 27 -4.73 -4.64 -2.16
CA VAL A 27 -5.43 -4.02 -3.28
C VAL A 27 -4.72 -4.26 -4.61
N HIS A 28 -3.41 -4.05 -4.68
CA HIS A 28 -2.67 -4.15 -5.94
C HIS A 28 -1.98 -5.51 -6.11
N GLY A 29 -1.35 -6.06 -5.08
CA GLY A 29 -0.67 -7.33 -5.14
C GLY A 29 -1.65 -8.51 -5.22
N MET A 30 -2.46 -8.71 -4.17
CA MET A 30 -3.35 -9.88 -4.09
C MET A 30 -4.47 -9.82 -5.14
N CYS A 31 -5.12 -8.67 -5.30
CA CYS A 31 -6.16 -8.53 -6.33
C CYS A 31 -5.61 -8.49 -7.75
N GLY A 32 -4.38 -8.01 -7.96
CA GLY A 32 -3.72 -8.07 -9.27
C GLY A 32 -3.44 -9.52 -9.69
N ILE A 33 -2.90 -10.34 -8.80
CA ILE A 33 -2.73 -11.78 -9.04
C ILE A 33 -4.08 -12.45 -9.29
N TRP A 34 -5.08 -12.16 -8.47
CA TRP A 34 -6.44 -12.68 -8.69
C TRP A 34 -7.00 -12.27 -10.06
N GLY A 35 -6.80 -11.00 -10.46
CA GLY A 35 -7.27 -10.50 -11.75
C GLY A 35 -6.69 -11.28 -12.92
N THR A 36 -5.39 -11.55 -12.92
CA THR A 36 -4.73 -12.34 -13.96
C THR A 36 -5.17 -13.81 -13.94
N LEU A 37 -5.29 -14.42 -12.76
CA LEU A 37 -5.77 -15.80 -12.63
C LEU A 37 -7.25 -15.93 -13.04
N SER A 38 -8.09 -14.95 -12.71
CA SER A 38 -9.49 -14.94 -13.11
C SER A 38 -9.67 -14.92 -14.62
N LEU A 39 -8.78 -14.25 -15.35
CA LEU A 39 -8.75 -14.31 -16.80
C LEU A 39 -8.50 -15.74 -17.29
N GLY A 40 -7.54 -16.44 -16.67
CA GLY A 40 -7.27 -17.84 -16.98
C GLY A 40 -8.43 -18.78 -16.71
N LEU A 41 -9.33 -18.42 -15.79
CA LEU A 41 -10.50 -19.20 -15.43
C LEU A 41 -11.74 -18.84 -16.29
N PHE A 42 -12.04 -17.56 -16.50
CA PHE A 42 -13.32 -17.06 -16.95
C PHE A 42 -13.30 -16.37 -18.33
N ALA A 43 -12.16 -16.25 -19.00
CA ALA A 43 -12.12 -15.64 -20.34
C ALA A 43 -12.99 -16.47 -21.31
N CYS A 44 -13.96 -15.83 -21.94
CA CYS A 44 -14.84 -16.51 -22.91
C CYS A 44 -14.51 -16.19 -24.38
N GLY A 45 -13.66 -15.22 -24.65
CA GLY A 45 -13.28 -14.81 -26.00
C GLY A 45 -14.38 -14.11 -26.81
N THR A 46 -15.58 -13.92 -26.22
CA THR A 46 -16.78 -13.50 -26.98
C THR A 46 -17.08 -12.01 -26.84
N TYR A 47 -16.72 -11.38 -25.71
CA TYR A 47 -17.10 -10.00 -25.42
C TYR A 47 -15.89 -9.08 -25.32
N GLY A 48 -15.76 -8.16 -26.27
CA GLY A 48 -15.04 -6.90 -26.15
C GLY A 48 -13.54 -6.91 -25.93
N ALA A 49 -13.01 -7.97 -25.41
CA ALA A 49 -11.58 -8.13 -25.31
C ALA A 49 -11.11 -8.90 -26.56
N THR A 50 -10.19 -8.34 -27.26
CA THR A 50 -9.29 -9.13 -28.09
C THR A 50 -8.66 -10.14 -27.14
N GLY A 51 -9.35 -11.26 -26.92
CA GLY A 51 -8.85 -12.32 -26.08
C GLY A 51 -7.47 -12.74 -26.54
N PRO A 52 -6.59 -13.25 -25.67
CA PRO A 52 -5.30 -13.74 -26.08
C PRO A 52 -5.54 -14.79 -27.18
N THR A 53 -5.13 -14.45 -28.38
CA THR A 53 -5.16 -15.35 -29.52
C THR A 53 -4.05 -16.38 -29.34
N GLY A 54 -4.32 -17.63 -29.73
CA GLY A 54 -3.29 -18.66 -29.72
C GLY A 54 -2.10 -18.30 -30.59
N PRO A 55 -1.01 -19.08 -30.57
CA PRO A 55 0.21 -18.80 -31.32
C PRO A 55 0.01 -18.58 -32.81
N ASP A 56 -1.04 -19.16 -33.38
CA ASP A 56 -1.42 -19.05 -34.78
C ASP A 56 -2.46 -17.94 -35.05
N ASN A 57 -2.88 -17.20 -34.05
CA ASN A 57 -3.93 -16.18 -34.11
C ASN A 57 -5.28 -16.69 -34.70
N SER A 58 -5.45 -17.98 -34.85
CA SER A 58 -6.61 -18.58 -35.52
C SER A 58 -7.73 -18.96 -34.56
N ALA A 59 -7.43 -19.13 -33.27
CA ALA A 59 -8.41 -19.48 -32.26
C ALA A 59 -8.27 -18.62 -30.99
N PRO A 60 -9.34 -18.02 -30.49
CA PRO A 60 -9.32 -17.32 -29.23
C PRO A 60 -9.05 -18.32 -28.09
N LEU A 61 -8.05 -17.99 -27.23
CA LEU A 61 -7.83 -18.76 -26.00
C LEU A 61 -8.94 -18.43 -25.01
N ALA A 62 -9.70 -19.43 -24.60
CA ALA A 62 -10.70 -19.28 -23.55
C ALA A 62 -10.20 -19.87 -22.22
N GLY A 63 -10.79 -19.40 -21.12
CA GLY A 63 -10.49 -19.85 -19.77
C GLY A 63 -10.96 -21.27 -19.50
N LEU A 64 -10.50 -21.81 -18.39
CA LEU A 64 -10.75 -23.19 -17.98
C LEU A 64 -12.25 -23.56 -17.96
N PHE A 65 -13.12 -22.64 -17.51
CA PHE A 65 -14.56 -22.91 -17.42
C PHE A 65 -15.30 -22.82 -18.76
N TYR A 66 -14.63 -22.43 -19.85
CA TYR A 66 -15.18 -22.36 -21.20
C TYR A 66 -14.64 -23.48 -22.11
N HIS A 67 -14.26 -24.60 -21.55
CA HIS A 67 -13.95 -25.87 -22.21
C HIS A 67 -12.70 -25.89 -23.13
N VAL A 68 -11.79 -24.95 -23.02
CA VAL A 68 -10.60 -24.89 -23.91
C VAL A 68 -9.33 -25.44 -23.27
N GLY A 69 -9.44 -25.98 -22.04
CA GLY A 69 -8.32 -26.61 -21.36
C GLY A 69 -7.49 -25.65 -20.49
N TRP A 70 -6.33 -26.11 -20.04
CA TRP A 70 -5.50 -25.48 -19.03
C TRP A 70 -4.49 -24.45 -19.57
N THR A 71 -4.43 -24.27 -20.89
CA THR A 71 -3.35 -23.51 -21.53
C THR A 71 -3.30 -22.06 -21.06
N LEU A 72 -4.43 -21.36 -21.07
CA LEU A 72 -4.52 -19.97 -20.64
C LEU A 72 -4.23 -19.84 -19.14
N LEU A 73 -4.82 -20.69 -18.31
CA LEU A 73 -4.60 -20.64 -16.87
C LEU A 73 -3.14 -20.90 -16.50
N LYS A 74 -2.48 -21.89 -17.13
CA LYS A 74 -1.04 -22.14 -16.96
C LYS A 74 -0.21 -20.91 -17.33
N ALA A 75 -0.51 -20.30 -18.48
CA ALA A 75 0.18 -19.08 -18.90
C ALA A 75 0.02 -17.93 -17.90
N GLN A 76 -1.20 -17.73 -17.37
CA GLN A 76 -1.46 -16.71 -16.36
C GLN A 76 -0.75 -17.02 -15.03
N CYS A 77 -0.72 -18.27 -14.59
CA CYS A 77 0.02 -18.68 -13.40
C CYS A 77 1.52 -18.39 -13.54
N ILE A 78 2.12 -18.81 -14.65
CA ILE A 78 3.56 -18.60 -14.91
C ILE A 78 3.87 -17.11 -15.02
N GLY A 79 3.08 -16.37 -15.81
CA GLY A 79 3.25 -14.94 -15.98
C GLY A 79 3.14 -14.17 -14.66
N SER A 80 2.09 -14.45 -13.87
CA SER A 80 1.89 -13.83 -12.55
C SER A 80 3.04 -14.15 -11.60
N PHE A 81 3.51 -15.39 -11.56
CA PHE A 81 4.62 -15.79 -10.72
C PHE A 81 5.92 -15.03 -11.10
N ILE A 82 6.25 -15.00 -12.40
CA ILE A 82 7.46 -14.34 -12.88
C ILE A 82 7.38 -12.84 -12.59
N VAL A 83 6.30 -12.17 -12.99
CA VAL A 83 6.14 -10.72 -12.80
C VAL A 83 6.19 -10.37 -11.32
N THR A 84 5.44 -11.08 -10.47
CA THR A 84 5.43 -10.80 -9.03
C THR A 84 6.81 -10.99 -8.41
N THR A 85 7.49 -12.09 -8.73
CA THR A 85 8.83 -12.39 -8.18
C THR A 85 9.86 -11.37 -8.64
N CYS A 86 9.88 -11.03 -9.93
CA CYS A 86 10.82 -10.04 -10.46
C CYS A 86 10.56 -8.65 -9.88
N THR A 87 9.30 -8.22 -9.82
CA THR A 87 8.93 -6.91 -9.26
C THR A 87 9.29 -6.82 -7.79
N PHE A 88 9.02 -7.88 -7.02
CA PHE A 88 9.37 -7.94 -5.60
C PHE A 88 10.89 -7.89 -5.40
N ALA A 89 11.66 -8.66 -6.16
CA ALA A 89 13.12 -8.67 -6.08
C ALA A 89 13.73 -7.29 -6.43
N VAL A 90 13.27 -6.68 -7.53
CA VAL A 90 13.73 -5.35 -7.93
C VAL A 90 13.30 -4.29 -6.90
N GLY A 91 12.06 -4.35 -6.43
CA GLY A 91 11.57 -3.45 -5.38
C GLY A 91 12.39 -3.52 -4.09
N LEU A 92 12.69 -4.74 -3.62
CA LEU A 92 13.55 -4.91 -2.45
C LEU A 92 14.97 -4.37 -2.68
N ALA A 93 15.55 -4.62 -3.85
CA ALA A 93 16.88 -4.12 -4.17
C ALA A 93 16.91 -2.59 -4.19
N LEU A 94 15.92 -1.95 -4.80
CA LEU A 94 15.80 -0.49 -4.81
C LEU A 94 15.59 0.08 -3.41
N MET A 95 14.68 -0.49 -2.63
CA MET A 95 14.45 -0.04 -1.25
C MET A 95 15.68 -0.24 -0.36
N TYR A 96 16.44 -1.32 -0.58
CA TYR A 96 17.68 -1.53 0.12
C TYR A 96 18.74 -0.47 -0.23
N VAL A 97 18.86 -0.08 -1.49
CA VAL A 97 19.75 1.02 -1.91
C VAL A 97 19.34 2.34 -1.25
N VAL A 98 18.04 2.66 -1.23
CA VAL A 98 17.54 3.85 -0.54
C VAL A 98 17.80 3.78 0.97
N HIS A 99 17.64 2.61 1.58
CA HIS A 99 17.95 2.40 3.00
C HIS A 99 19.41 2.72 3.32
N LEU A 100 20.35 2.34 2.45
CA LEU A 100 21.78 2.64 2.63
C LEU A 100 22.10 4.13 2.62
N THR A 101 21.27 4.96 2.00
CA THR A 101 21.41 6.42 2.02
C THR A 101 20.93 7.06 3.32
N GLY A 102 20.25 6.30 4.18
CA GLY A 102 19.63 6.81 5.42
C GLY A 102 18.36 7.64 5.22
N THR A 103 17.84 7.72 3.99
CA THR A 103 16.67 8.56 3.66
C THR A 103 15.36 7.77 3.55
N LEU A 104 15.39 6.45 3.79
CA LEU A 104 14.19 5.60 3.63
C LEU A 104 13.12 5.88 4.67
N ARG A 105 13.52 6.24 5.88
CA ARG A 105 12.59 6.51 6.98
C ARG A 105 12.87 7.89 7.59
N VAL A 106 11.80 8.54 7.98
CA VAL A 106 11.88 9.75 8.80
C VAL A 106 12.31 9.42 10.22
N SER A 107 12.68 10.43 11.00
CA SER A 107 13.02 10.25 12.41
C SER A 107 11.83 9.69 13.21
N ALA A 108 12.12 8.98 14.30
CA ALA A 108 11.07 8.49 15.21
C ALA A 108 10.21 9.64 15.77
N GLU A 109 10.79 10.82 15.97
CA GLU A 109 10.07 12.03 16.36
C GLU A 109 9.08 12.46 15.28
N GLY A 110 9.50 12.50 14.01
CA GLY A 110 8.63 12.83 12.88
C GLY A 110 7.46 11.87 12.72
N GLU A 111 7.69 10.56 12.94
CA GLU A 111 6.62 9.56 12.92
C GLU A 111 5.59 9.78 14.06
N LEU A 112 6.03 10.22 15.22
CA LEU A 112 5.17 10.43 16.40
C LEU A 112 4.43 11.76 16.37
N TYR A 113 5.08 12.82 15.95
CA TYR A 113 4.47 14.16 15.90
C TYR A 113 3.62 14.40 14.65
N GLY A 114 3.79 13.60 13.63
CA GLY A 114 3.18 13.76 12.32
C GLY A 114 4.09 14.50 11.34
N LEU A 115 4.15 14.01 10.11
CA LEU A 115 5.01 14.53 9.06
C LEU A 115 4.64 15.97 8.63
N ASP A 116 3.38 16.32 8.75
CA ASP A 116 2.87 17.64 8.48
C ASP A 116 3.53 18.72 9.38
N LEU A 117 3.63 18.44 10.66
CA LEU A 117 4.33 19.33 11.60
C LEU A 117 5.84 19.22 11.49
N HIS A 118 6.37 18.00 11.37
CA HIS A 118 7.81 17.74 11.39
C HIS A 118 8.53 18.29 10.15
N GLU A 119 7.96 18.07 8.96
CA GLU A 119 8.58 18.47 7.70
C GLU A 119 8.06 19.82 7.17
N HIS A 120 6.79 20.13 7.39
CA HIS A 120 6.16 21.33 6.83
C HIS A 120 5.88 22.40 7.87
N GLY A 121 5.96 22.09 9.17
CA GLY A 121 5.71 23.04 10.26
C GLY A 121 4.26 23.52 10.36
N ILE A 122 3.34 22.89 9.64
CA ILE A 122 1.93 23.28 9.56
C ILE A 122 1.09 22.03 9.77
N SER A 123 0.11 22.08 10.70
CA SER A 123 -0.83 20.98 10.87
C SER A 123 -1.79 20.89 9.69
N ALA A 124 -1.93 19.68 9.12
CA ALA A 124 -2.90 19.41 8.07
C ALA A 124 -4.36 19.52 8.56
N TYR A 125 -4.57 19.30 9.86
CA TYR A 125 -5.88 19.34 10.50
C TYR A 125 -5.82 20.19 11.78
N PRO A 126 -5.76 21.51 11.68
CA PRO A 126 -5.57 22.40 12.84
C PRO A 126 -6.69 22.32 13.88
N GLU A 127 -7.89 21.88 13.45
CA GLU A 127 -9.04 21.68 14.32
C GLU A 127 -8.96 20.38 15.16
N TYR A 128 -8.09 19.45 14.79
CA TYR A 128 -7.88 18.21 15.54
C TYR A 128 -6.58 18.28 16.32
N VAL A 129 -6.67 18.61 17.60
CA VAL A 129 -5.54 18.45 18.51
C VAL A 129 -5.40 16.97 18.80
N ILE A 130 -4.38 16.31 18.23
CA ILE A 130 -4.03 14.96 18.61
C ILE A 130 -3.53 15.01 20.05
N SER A 131 -4.40 14.68 21.01
CA SER A 131 -3.99 14.66 22.41
C SER A 131 -3.01 13.50 22.61
N SER A 132 -2.04 13.70 23.51
CA SER A 132 -1.07 12.67 23.92
C SER A 132 -1.74 11.40 24.50
N LEU A 133 -3.04 11.45 24.77
CA LEU A 133 -3.87 10.32 25.18
C LEU A 133 -4.24 9.37 24.01
N ALA A 134 -4.06 9.81 22.77
CA ALA A 134 -4.31 9.01 21.57
C ALA A 134 -3.06 8.28 21.05
N ALA A 135 -1.96 8.27 21.79
CA ALA A 135 -0.76 7.53 21.41
C ALA A 135 -1.09 6.05 21.22
N PRO A 136 -0.63 5.41 20.13
CA PRO A 136 -0.89 4.00 19.86
C PRO A 136 -0.44 3.15 21.05
N HIS A 137 -1.21 2.11 21.38
CA HIS A 137 -0.83 1.13 22.38
C HIS A 137 0.51 0.49 21.97
N GLY A 138 1.56 0.77 22.74
CA GLY A 138 2.92 0.27 22.50
C GLY A 138 3.96 1.35 22.20
N ALA A 139 3.59 2.63 22.18
CA ALA A 139 4.58 3.70 22.15
C ALA A 139 5.52 3.59 23.39
N PRO A 140 6.84 3.81 23.22
CA PRO A 140 7.79 3.80 24.32
C PRO A 140 7.33 4.79 25.41
N LYS A 141 7.33 4.35 26.68
CA LYS A 141 6.84 5.14 27.81
C LYS A 141 7.70 6.38 28.15
N ASP A 142 8.87 6.47 27.57
CA ASP A 142 9.79 7.60 27.69
C ASP A 142 9.50 8.74 26.72
N LEU A 143 8.65 8.50 25.71
CA LEU A 143 8.09 9.54 24.85
C LEU A 143 6.81 10.16 25.50
N THR A 144 6.93 10.59 26.75
CA THR A 144 5.94 11.51 27.28
C THR A 144 6.11 12.84 26.54
N VAL A 145 5.23 13.08 25.57
CA VAL A 145 5.06 14.40 24.97
C VAL A 145 4.80 15.35 26.13
N GLN A 146 5.80 16.13 26.50
CA GLN A 146 5.59 17.22 27.44
C GLN A 146 4.55 18.13 26.79
N PRO A 147 3.43 18.40 27.45
CA PRO A 147 2.49 19.36 26.90
C PRO A 147 3.26 20.65 26.62
N MET A 148 3.14 21.17 25.40
CA MET A 148 3.76 22.45 25.04
C MET A 148 3.42 23.45 26.12
N SER A 149 4.43 24.10 26.72
CA SER A 149 4.18 25.09 27.74
C SER A 149 3.28 26.19 27.17
N GLU A 150 2.39 26.74 28.00
CA GLU A 150 1.50 27.84 27.57
C GLU A 150 2.28 28.97 26.90
N ALA A 151 3.51 29.24 27.35
CA ALA A 151 4.42 30.19 26.74
C ALA A 151 4.81 29.88 25.28
N THR A 152 4.91 28.59 24.92
CA THR A 152 5.20 28.16 23.54
C THR A 152 3.96 28.33 22.65
N VAL A 153 2.78 28.03 23.18
CA VAL A 153 1.49 28.23 22.49
C VAL A 153 1.23 29.70 22.25
N GLU A 154 1.49 30.57 23.25
CA GLU A 154 1.37 32.02 23.09
C GLU A 154 2.35 32.60 22.07
N SER A 155 3.60 32.14 22.04
CA SER A 155 4.58 32.61 21.06
C SER A 155 4.21 32.24 19.62
N ILE A 156 3.65 31.04 19.41
CA ILE A 156 3.18 30.60 18.09
C ILE A 156 1.95 31.41 17.65
N SER A 157 1.02 31.65 18.58
CA SER A 157 -0.16 32.49 18.28
C SER A 157 0.23 33.92 17.95
N ALA A 158 1.18 34.50 18.69
CA ALA A 158 1.68 35.86 18.44
C ALA A 158 2.40 36.00 17.08
N MET A 159 3.12 34.93 16.62
CA MET A 159 3.74 34.90 15.29
C MET A 159 2.70 34.82 14.17
N SER A 160 1.56 34.17 14.40
CA SER A 160 0.47 34.07 13.43
C SER A 160 -0.21 35.42 13.19
N TYR A 161 -0.41 36.24 14.24
CA TYR A 161 -1.02 37.57 14.14
C TYR A 161 -0.06 38.66 13.66
N ALA A 162 1.23 38.46 13.64
CA ALA A 162 2.21 39.45 13.16
C ALA A 162 2.44 39.39 11.63
N LYS A 163 1.76 38.51 10.90
CA LYS A 163 1.86 38.35 9.45
C LYS A 163 0.66 38.90 8.66
N GLU A 164 -0.32 39.50 9.32
CA GLU A 164 -1.37 40.33 8.72
C GLU A 164 -1.00 41.82 8.84
#